data_b0ebfe9af9da64d948edcb1aeba06b86
#
_entry.id   b0ebfe9af9da64d948edcb1aeba06b86
#
_cell.length_a   1.000
_cell.length_b   1.000
_cell.length_c   1.000
_cell.angle_alpha   90.00
_cell.angle_beta   90.00
_cell.angle_gamma   90.00
#
_symmetry.space_group_name_H-M   'P 1'
#
loop_
_entity.id
_entity.type
_entity.pdbx_description
1 polymer ?
#
loop_
_entity_poly.entity_id
_entity_poly.type
_entity_poly.pdbx_seq_one_letter_code
_entity_poly.pdbx_strand_id
1 'polypeptide(L)'
;MEVVNTVGRRKAAVARVFVKPGTGKITVNHKELEVYFPLHILQYEVKQPLLVTNTLENYDVMINLVGGGIKGQAEAARMGIARALCQIDAEMRPILKKNGFLMRDSREV
;
A
#
# COMPACT_ATOMS: atom_id res chain seq x y z
N MET A 1 9.41 16.78 5.97
CA MET A 1 8.06 16.25 6.04
C MET A 1 8.03 15.02 6.90
N GLU A 2 6.98 14.87 7.66
CA GLU A 2 6.91 13.78 8.59
C GLU A 2 6.47 12.49 7.94
N VAL A 3 6.72 11.39 8.63
CA VAL A 3 6.26 10.09 8.18
C VAL A 3 4.75 9.99 8.37
N VAL A 4 4.04 9.53 7.35
CA VAL A 4 2.62 9.28 7.44
C VAL A 4 2.44 7.80 7.72
N ASN A 5 1.59 7.48 8.71
CA ASN A 5 1.40 6.12 9.17
C ASN A 5 -0.07 5.75 9.00
N THR A 6 -0.34 4.68 8.29
CA THR A 6 -1.71 4.22 8.06
C THR A 6 -1.78 2.71 8.20
N VAL A 7 -3.00 2.18 8.21
CA VAL A 7 -3.23 0.75 8.31
C VAL A 7 -4.17 0.33 7.19
N GLY A 8 -3.83 -0.77 6.54
CA GLY A 8 -4.71 -1.44 5.59
C GLY A 8 -5.06 -2.81 6.10
N ARG A 9 -6.28 -3.28 5.83
CA ARG A 9 -6.73 -4.58 6.28
C ARG A 9 -7.42 -5.29 5.16
N ARG A 10 -7.18 -6.59 5.04
CA ARG A 10 -7.87 -7.38 4.04
C ARG A 10 -7.91 -8.82 4.54
N LYS A 11 -9.12 -9.34 4.78
CA LYS A 11 -9.30 -10.66 5.37
C LYS A 11 -8.56 -10.68 6.70
N ALA A 12 -7.69 -11.61 6.96
CA ALA A 12 -6.97 -11.65 8.22
C ALA A 12 -5.63 -10.91 8.15
N ALA A 13 -5.31 -10.27 7.03
CA ALA A 13 -4.04 -9.58 6.88
C ALA A 13 -4.16 -8.14 7.37
N VAL A 14 -3.12 -7.67 8.07
CA VAL A 14 -3.04 -6.30 8.53
C VAL A 14 -1.70 -5.73 8.07
N ALA A 15 -1.76 -4.57 7.40
CA ALA A 15 -0.57 -3.88 6.92
C ALA A 15 -0.45 -2.55 7.63
N ARG A 16 0.68 -2.34 8.31
CA ARG A 16 1.00 -1.03 8.85
C ARG A 16 1.96 -0.38 7.87
N VAL A 17 1.58 0.76 7.34
CA VAL A 17 2.30 1.40 6.22
C VAL A 17 2.84 2.74 6.68
N PHE A 18 4.12 2.97 6.40
CA PHE A 18 4.81 4.21 6.75
C PHE A 18 5.35 4.79 5.45
N VAL A 19 4.95 6.02 5.12
CA VAL A 19 5.33 6.68 3.88
C VAL A 19 6.04 7.98 4.22
N LYS A 20 7.19 8.22 3.57
CA LYS A 20 7.94 9.45 3.75
C LYS A 20 8.51 9.87 2.41
N PRO A 21 8.94 11.11 2.25
CA PRO A 21 9.59 11.52 1.01
C PRO A 21 10.83 10.69 0.76
N GLY A 22 11.04 10.29 -0.47
CA GLY A 22 12.17 9.45 -0.81
C GLY A 22 12.31 9.28 -2.30
N THR A 23 12.83 8.13 -2.72
CA THR A 23 13.18 7.89 -4.10
C THR A 23 12.48 6.68 -4.71
N GLY A 24 11.58 6.04 -3.98
CA GLY A 24 10.84 4.90 -4.52
C GLY A 24 11.22 3.57 -3.90
N LYS A 25 11.85 3.58 -2.74
CA LYS A 25 12.24 2.34 -2.09
C LYS A 25 11.06 1.78 -1.30
N ILE A 26 10.71 0.54 -1.54
CA ILE A 26 9.60 -0.12 -0.84
C ILE A 26 10.16 -1.35 -0.14
N THR A 27 9.94 -1.43 1.18
CA THR A 27 10.35 -2.58 1.96
C THR A 27 9.14 -3.17 2.68
N VAL A 28 9.15 -4.49 2.85
CA VAL A 28 8.08 -5.22 3.51
C VAL A 28 8.73 -6.12 4.55
N ASN A 29 8.38 -5.91 5.81
CA ASN A 29 8.94 -6.70 6.92
C ASN A 29 10.47 -6.72 6.84
N HIS A 30 11.07 -5.55 6.56
CA HIS A 30 12.51 -5.32 6.49
C HIS A 30 13.19 -6.02 5.30
N LYS A 31 12.42 -6.44 4.30
CA LYS A 31 12.97 -7.00 3.07
C LYS A 31 12.52 -6.14 1.90
N GLU A 32 13.26 -6.19 0.81
CA GLU A 32 12.82 -5.47 -0.37
C GLU A 32 11.54 -6.09 -0.89
N LEU A 33 10.73 -5.28 -1.54
CA LEU A 33 9.42 -5.71 -2.04
C LEU A 33 9.54 -6.97 -2.88
N GLU A 34 10.53 -7.03 -3.76
CA GLU A 34 10.71 -8.15 -4.69
C GLU A 34 11.13 -9.43 -3.97
N VAL A 35 11.74 -9.29 -2.80
CA VAL A 35 12.13 -10.44 -2.00
C VAL A 35 10.95 -10.98 -1.21
N TYR A 36 10.15 -10.08 -0.63
CA TYR A 36 9.00 -10.51 0.16
C TYR A 36 7.89 -11.06 -0.72
N PHE A 37 7.64 -10.40 -1.88
CA PHE A 37 6.64 -10.85 -2.85
C PHE A 37 7.36 -11.21 -4.14
N PRO A 38 7.79 -12.47 -4.32
CA PRO A 38 8.51 -12.83 -5.54
C PRO A 38 7.64 -12.82 -6.80
N LEU A 39 6.31 -12.94 -6.66
CA LEU A 39 5.45 -12.93 -7.82
C LEU A 39 5.23 -11.51 -8.31
N HIS A 40 5.47 -11.27 -9.59
CA HIS A 40 5.36 -9.93 -10.15
C HIS A 40 3.96 -9.34 -10.00
N ILE A 41 2.93 -10.17 -10.09
CA ILE A 41 1.57 -9.64 -9.99
C ILE A 41 1.30 -9.06 -8.62
N LEU A 42 1.89 -9.66 -7.57
CA LEU A 42 1.70 -9.14 -6.21
C LEU A 42 2.54 -7.88 -6.00
N GLN A 43 3.73 -7.82 -6.58
CA GLN A 43 4.54 -6.60 -6.53
C GLN A 43 3.78 -5.46 -7.19
N TYR A 44 3.18 -5.72 -8.33
CA TYR A 44 2.42 -4.72 -9.06
C TYR A 44 1.23 -4.25 -8.23
N GLU A 45 0.54 -5.19 -7.59
CA GLU A 45 -0.63 -4.84 -6.78
C GLU A 45 -0.25 -3.87 -5.65
N VAL A 46 0.86 -4.11 -4.98
CA VAL A 46 1.33 -3.22 -3.91
C VAL A 46 1.66 -1.83 -4.47
N LYS A 47 2.23 -1.77 -5.68
CA LYS A 47 2.65 -0.51 -6.27
C LYS A 47 1.52 0.28 -6.90
N GLN A 48 0.36 -0.33 -7.15
CA GLN A 48 -0.70 0.31 -7.92
C GLN A 48 -1.09 1.71 -7.42
N PRO A 49 -1.27 1.94 -6.12
CA PRO A 49 -1.64 3.30 -5.69
C PRO A 49 -0.59 4.34 -6.05
N LEU A 50 0.69 3.96 -6.00
CA LEU A 50 1.75 4.88 -6.35
C LEU A 50 1.82 5.10 -7.86
N LEU A 51 1.47 4.07 -8.63
CA LEU A 51 1.50 4.17 -10.09
C LEU A 51 0.36 5.04 -10.60
N VAL A 52 -0.86 4.88 -10.08
CA VAL A 52 -1.99 5.67 -10.58
C VAL A 52 -1.90 7.13 -10.17
N THR A 53 -1.16 7.44 -9.13
CA THR A 53 -0.94 8.82 -8.70
C THR A 53 0.36 9.40 -9.22
N ASN A 54 1.14 8.58 -9.95
CA ASN A 54 2.42 8.99 -10.52
C ASN A 54 3.39 9.47 -9.45
N THR A 55 3.43 8.76 -8.32
CA THR A 55 4.29 9.15 -7.18
C THR A 55 5.27 8.06 -6.80
N LEU A 56 5.46 7.04 -7.65
CA LEU A 56 6.26 5.88 -7.28
C LEU A 56 7.68 6.28 -6.87
N GLU A 57 8.27 7.27 -7.51
CA GLU A 57 9.63 7.67 -7.22
C GLU A 57 9.71 8.85 -6.25
N ASN A 58 8.59 9.27 -5.69
CA ASN A 58 8.58 10.41 -4.78
C ASN A 58 8.62 10.03 -3.33
N TYR A 59 8.32 8.78 -3.00
CA TYR A 59 8.19 8.36 -1.61
C TYR A 59 8.90 7.04 -1.37
N ASP A 60 9.40 6.88 -0.14
CA ASP A 60 9.84 5.59 0.35
C ASP A 60 8.74 5.03 1.24
N VAL A 61 8.48 3.74 1.13
CA VAL A 61 7.38 3.08 1.82
C VAL A 61 7.94 1.91 2.61
N MET A 62 7.59 1.86 3.89
CA MET A 62 7.95 0.74 4.75
C MET A 62 6.66 0.10 5.21
N ILE A 63 6.55 -1.21 5.07
CA ILE A 63 5.32 -1.93 5.36
C ILE A 63 5.63 -3.06 6.34
N ASN A 64 4.80 -3.16 7.39
CA ASN A 64 4.85 -4.30 8.29
C ASN A 64 3.56 -5.08 8.10
N LEU A 65 3.69 -6.34 7.69
CA LEU A 65 2.56 -7.20 7.38
C LEU A 65 2.46 -8.35 8.37
N VAL A 66 1.26 -8.62 8.86
CA VAL A 66 1.02 -9.78 9.71
C VAL A 66 -0.30 -10.42 9.30
N GLY A 67 -0.40 -11.72 9.45
CA GLY A 67 -1.65 -12.46 9.28
C GLY A 67 -2.05 -12.68 7.85
N GLY A 68 -3.06 -13.47 7.67
CA GLY A 68 -3.63 -13.75 6.36
C GLY A 68 -2.70 -14.48 5.42
N GLY A 69 -3.15 -14.64 4.19
CA GLY A 69 -2.32 -15.23 3.15
C GLY A 69 -1.62 -14.16 2.34
N ILE A 70 -0.71 -14.59 1.45
CA ILE A 70 0.13 -13.63 0.75
C ILE A 70 -0.68 -12.72 -0.15
N LYS A 71 -1.76 -13.21 -0.76
CA LYS A 71 -2.58 -12.36 -1.62
C LYS A 71 -3.31 -11.32 -0.79
N GLY A 72 -3.87 -11.71 0.35
CA GLY A 72 -4.53 -10.75 1.25
C GLY A 72 -3.55 -9.73 1.79
N GLN A 73 -2.30 -10.14 2.01
CA GLN A 73 -1.28 -9.22 2.46
C GLN A 73 -0.97 -8.16 1.42
N ALA A 74 -0.89 -8.53 0.14
CA ALA A 74 -0.65 -7.56 -0.93
C ALA A 74 -1.81 -6.57 -1.03
N GLU A 75 -3.05 -7.05 -0.87
CA GLU A 75 -4.21 -6.19 -0.91
C GLU A 75 -4.25 -5.26 0.30
N ALA A 76 -3.89 -5.75 1.48
CA ALA A 76 -3.85 -4.90 2.68
C ALA A 76 -2.77 -3.81 2.53
N ALA A 77 -1.62 -4.16 1.98
CA ALA A 77 -0.55 -3.20 1.73
C ALA A 77 -1.02 -2.12 0.75
N ARG A 78 -1.70 -2.53 -0.32
CA ARG A 78 -2.22 -1.58 -1.31
C ARG A 78 -3.17 -0.59 -0.66
N MET A 79 -4.08 -1.08 0.18
CA MET A 79 -5.03 -0.20 0.86
C MET A 79 -4.31 0.78 1.79
N GLY A 80 -3.32 0.30 2.55
CA GLY A 80 -2.59 1.16 3.47
C GLY A 80 -1.83 2.26 2.73
N ILE A 81 -1.20 1.93 1.59
CA ILE A 81 -0.48 2.92 0.80
C ILE A 81 -1.47 3.96 0.25
N ALA A 82 -2.62 3.51 -0.26
CA ALA A 82 -3.62 4.43 -0.79
C ALA A 82 -4.11 5.39 0.28
N ARG A 83 -4.35 4.90 1.49
CA ARG A 83 -4.77 5.75 2.59
C ARG A 83 -3.69 6.76 2.97
N ALA A 84 -2.43 6.35 2.95
CA ALA A 84 -1.33 7.26 3.27
C ALA A 84 -1.24 8.37 2.22
N LEU A 85 -1.40 8.03 0.96
CA LEU A 85 -1.35 9.04 -0.10
C LEU A 85 -2.47 10.06 0.05
N CYS A 86 -3.67 9.61 0.46
CA CYS A 86 -4.77 10.54 0.69
C CYS A 86 -4.47 11.50 1.85
N GLN A 87 -3.73 11.04 2.86
CA GLN A 87 -3.36 11.93 3.95
C GLN A 87 -2.29 12.92 3.52
N ILE A 88 -1.40 12.52 2.61
CA ILE A 88 -0.37 13.41 2.13
C ILE A 88 -0.98 14.47 1.22
N ASP A 89 -1.91 14.07 0.32
CA ASP A 89 -2.50 15.00 -0.62
C ASP A 89 -3.92 14.55 -0.90
N ALA A 90 -4.88 15.29 -0.37
CA ALA A 90 -6.29 14.94 -0.51
C ALA A 90 -6.74 14.93 -1.96
N GLU A 91 -6.00 15.60 -2.86
CA GLU A 91 -6.38 15.61 -4.27
C GLU A 91 -6.12 14.27 -4.94
N MET A 92 -5.37 13.37 -4.33
CA MET A 92 -5.19 12.02 -4.86
C MET A 92 -6.38 11.11 -4.57
N ARG A 93 -7.28 11.52 -3.65
CA ARG A 93 -8.36 10.65 -3.22
C ARG A 93 -9.29 10.24 -4.36
N PRO A 94 -9.69 11.14 -5.28
CA PRO A 94 -10.63 10.71 -6.32
C PRO A 94 -10.11 9.57 -7.19
N ILE A 95 -8.84 9.62 -7.60
CA ILE A 95 -8.32 8.57 -8.47
C ILE A 95 -8.12 7.28 -7.67
N LEU A 96 -7.72 7.37 -6.41
CA LEU A 96 -7.54 6.18 -5.59
C LEU A 96 -8.88 5.52 -5.29
N LYS A 97 -9.92 6.32 -5.04
CA LYS A 97 -11.24 5.80 -4.80
C LYS A 97 -11.82 5.17 -6.06
N LYS A 98 -11.59 5.79 -7.21
CA LYS A 98 -12.10 5.28 -8.48
C LYS A 98 -11.51 3.90 -8.77
N ASN A 99 -10.25 3.67 -8.39
CA ASN A 99 -9.63 2.38 -8.61
C ASN A 99 -9.96 1.36 -7.52
N GLY A 100 -10.73 1.73 -6.52
CA GLY A 100 -11.15 0.79 -5.48
C GLY A 100 -10.11 0.51 -4.42
N PHE A 101 -9.06 1.33 -4.33
CA PHE A 101 -7.96 1.04 -3.42
C PHE A 101 -8.22 1.48 -1.99
N LEU A 102 -9.25 2.29 -1.76
CA LEU A 102 -9.53 2.81 -0.42
C LEU A 102 -10.56 1.99 0.34
N MET A 103 -11.26 1.06 -0.32
CA MET A 103 -12.34 0.36 0.30
C MET A 103 -11.94 -1.03 0.69
N ARG A 104 -12.42 -1.48 1.83
CA ARG A 104 -12.38 -2.88 2.16
C ARG A 104 -13.47 -3.57 1.39
N ASP A 105 -13.27 -4.84 1.09
CA ASP A 105 -14.31 -5.62 0.49
C ASP A 105 -15.24 -6.04 1.58
N SER A 106 -16.30 -5.30 1.75
CA SER A 106 -17.20 -5.55 2.84
C SER A 106 -18.50 -6.14 2.45
N ARG A 107 -18.71 -6.34 1.13
CA ARG A 107 -19.93 -6.75 0.77
C ARG A 107 -20.08 -8.08 0.91
N GLU A 108 -19.23 -8.76 1.22
CA GLU A 108 -19.39 -9.95 1.33
C GLU A 108 -20.01 -10.21 2.52
N VAL A 109 -20.75 -9.69 2.97
CA VAL A 109 -21.44 -10.03 4.06
C VAL A 109 -22.49 -10.91 3.80
#